data_e16afdc4b2bfde887561ce5cfa417e0e
#
_entry.id   e16afdc4b2bfde887561ce5cfa417e0e
#
_cell.length_a   1.000
_cell.length_b   1.000
_cell.length_c   1.000
_cell.angle_alpha   90.00
_cell.angle_beta   90.00
_cell.angle_gamma   90.00
#
_symmetry.space_group_name_H-M   'P 1'
#
loop_
_entity.id
_entity.type
_entity.pdbx_description
1 polymer ?
#
loop_
_entity_poly.entity_id
_entity_poly.type
_entity_poly.pdbx_seq_one_letter_code
_entity_poly.pdbx_strand_id
1 'polypeptide(L)'
;DLIKKYTLAEQFSNDIVRKVLFSHADIFKSFLGNFDYFVEHFDEIESVEQEKDSFINITGSKRDSDCIWKVKFKNGKISFVWIIIEFQTKSQSHMAYRIAEYTFSLMQQLVKKYEKTKYNFLKKDNGLPLIFPIVLFSGDGEWNAPLNIKDLYNKKAKTFHNYIFSLEYFLIKEQEICQNPNTNDISELMNRFFKLLSLRNIENMLSELKNIHTYLVNKNLEFLIRPVY
;
A
#
# COMPACT_ATOMS: atom_id res chain seq x y z
N ASP A 1 -21.20 17.06 -24.51
CA ASP A 1 -21.65 16.46 -23.25
C ASP A 1 -21.06 15.07 -22.97
N LEU A 2 -20.75 14.27 -23.99
CA LEU A 2 -20.02 13.02 -23.85
C LEU A 2 -18.57 13.24 -23.36
N ILE A 3 -17.89 14.27 -23.84
CA ILE A 3 -16.51 14.60 -23.42
C ILE A 3 -16.43 14.96 -21.92
N LYS A 4 -17.43 15.67 -21.38
CA LYS A 4 -17.52 15.93 -19.93
C LYS A 4 -17.81 14.67 -19.09
N LYS A 5 -18.53 13.70 -19.64
CA LYS A 5 -18.75 12.39 -19.00
C LYS A 5 -17.48 11.54 -19.00
N TYR A 6 -16.63 11.65 -20.02
CA TYR A 6 -15.36 10.94 -20.09
C TYR A 6 -14.30 11.53 -19.16
N THR A 7 -14.29 12.87 -18.97
CA THR A 7 -13.40 13.50 -17.95
C THR A 7 -13.80 13.13 -16.53
N LEU A 8 -15.08 12.85 -16.27
CA LEU A 8 -15.54 12.27 -15.00
C LEU A 8 -15.14 10.80 -14.86
N ALA A 9 -15.12 10.02 -15.94
CA ALA A 9 -14.63 8.64 -15.93
C ALA A 9 -13.10 8.55 -15.75
N GLU A 10 -12.33 9.54 -16.22
CA GLU A 10 -10.90 9.68 -15.89
C GLU A 10 -10.67 10.12 -14.45
N GLN A 11 -11.63 10.80 -13.83
CA GLN A 11 -11.62 11.15 -12.39
C GLN A 11 -12.20 10.05 -11.49
N PHE A 12 -12.91 9.08 -12.01
CA PHE A 12 -13.06 7.75 -11.41
C PHE A 12 -11.73 7.01 -11.57
N SER A 13 -10.75 7.69 -11.08
CA SER A 13 -9.35 7.47 -11.29
C SER A 13 -8.99 6.08 -10.81
N ASN A 14 -8.01 5.52 -11.44
CA ASN A 14 -7.26 4.35 -11.05
C ASN A 14 -7.05 4.23 -9.53
N ASP A 15 -7.07 5.35 -8.81
CA ASP A 15 -6.98 5.46 -7.36
C ASP A 15 -8.18 4.83 -6.62
N ILE A 16 -9.41 5.07 -7.07
CA ILE A 16 -10.61 4.46 -6.45
C ILE A 16 -10.59 2.94 -6.66
N VAL A 17 -10.23 2.49 -7.87
CA VAL A 17 -10.13 1.05 -8.16
C VAL A 17 -9.08 0.39 -7.28
N ARG A 18 -7.90 1.02 -7.10
CA ARG A 18 -6.87 0.53 -6.18
C ARG A 18 -7.36 0.48 -4.75
N LYS A 19 -7.99 1.54 -4.26
CA LYS A 19 -8.53 1.58 -2.89
C LYS A 19 -9.56 0.48 -2.66
N VAL A 20 -10.45 0.24 -3.63
CA VAL A 20 -11.44 -0.84 -3.55
C VAL A 20 -10.75 -2.21 -3.53
N LEU A 21 -9.81 -2.46 -4.44
CA LEU A 21 -9.06 -3.72 -4.47
C LEU A 21 -8.31 -3.97 -3.16
N PHE A 22 -7.54 -2.98 -2.74
CA PHE A 22 -6.76 -3.08 -1.50
C PHE A 22 -7.59 -2.91 -0.23
N SER A 23 -8.93 -2.81 -0.32
CA SER A 23 -9.83 -2.93 0.82
C SER A 23 -10.19 -4.39 1.16
N HIS A 24 -9.89 -5.33 0.26
CA HIS A 24 -10.15 -6.76 0.47
C HIS A 24 -8.94 -7.46 1.07
N ALA A 25 -9.14 -8.10 2.22
CA ALA A 25 -8.10 -8.79 2.97
C ALA A 25 -7.38 -9.87 2.16
N ASP A 26 -8.12 -10.67 1.39
CA ASP A 26 -7.56 -11.76 0.58
C ASP A 26 -6.69 -11.24 -0.56
N ILE A 27 -7.10 -10.13 -1.19
CA ILE A 27 -6.32 -9.46 -2.23
C ILE A 27 -5.02 -8.90 -1.62
N PHE A 28 -5.12 -8.21 -0.48
CA PHE A 28 -3.96 -7.66 0.18
C PHE A 28 -2.98 -8.74 0.65
N LYS A 29 -3.49 -9.82 1.24
CA LYS A 29 -2.68 -10.97 1.65
C LYS A 29 -1.96 -11.61 0.48
N SER A 30 -2.68 -11.84 -0.64
CA SER A 30 -2.09 -12.37 -1.87
C SER A 30 -1.05 -11.42 -2.46
N PHE A 31 -1.31 -10.13 -2.45
CA PHE A 31 -0.36 -9.10 -2.88
C PHE A 31 0.98 -9.21 -2.14
N LEU A 32 0.95 -9.28 -0.82
CA LEU A 32 2.17 -9.42 -0.02
C LEU A 32 2.92 -10.72 -0.30
N GLY A 33 2.20 -11.82 -0.50
CA GLY A 33 2.78 -13.13 -0.80
C GLY A 33 3.47 -13.23 -2.16
N ASN A 34 3.32 -12.23 -3.05
CA ASN A 34 4.01 -12.18 -4.35
C ASN A 34 5.43 -11.61 -4.25
N PHE A 35 5.85 -11.12 -3.11
CA PHE A 35 7.17 -10.51 -2.94
C PHE A 35 8.04 -11.35 -2.02
N ASP A 36 9.15 -11.84 -2.54
CA ASP A 36 10.14 -12.62 -1.80
C ASP A 36 10.59 -11.89 -0.54
N TYR A 37 10.73 -10.56 -0.62
CA TYR A 37 11.07 -9.72 0.53
C TYR A 37 10.14 -9.94 1.73
N PHE A 38 8.83 -10.04 1.53
CA PHE A 38 7.88 -10.31 2.61
C PHE A 38 7.93 -11.77 3.07
N VAL A 39 8.15 -12.68 2.14
CA VAL A 39 8.27 -14.11 2.46
C VAL A 39 9.54 -14.39 3.27
N GLU A 40 10.65 -13.74 2.94
CA GLU A 40 11.94 -13.92 3.63
C GLU A 40 12.01 -13.26 5.00
N HIS A 41 11.37 -12.09 5.18
CA HIS A 41 11.48 -11.30 6.40
C HIS A 41 10.34 -11.52 7.38
N PHE A 42 9.21 -12.02 6.90
CA PHE A 42 8.02 -12.27 7.69
C PHE A 42 7.60 -13.72 7.57
N ASP A 43 7.27 -14.33 8.70
CA ASP A 43 6.63 -15.63 8.75
C ASP A 43 5.30 -15.62 7.99
N GLU A 44 4.72 -16.81 7.84
CA GLU A 44 3.44 -16.95 7.15
C GLU A 44 2.37 -16.04 7.77
N ILE A 45 1.72 -15.25 6.93
CA ILE A 45 0.66 -14.33 7.33
C ILE A 45 -0.54 -15.15 7.84
N GLU A 46 -0.90 -14.94 9.11
CA GLU A 46 -2.07 -15.54 9.73
C GLU A 46 -3.34 -14.78 9.35
N SER A 47 -3.37 -13.46 9.58
CA SER A 47 -4.51 -12.61 9.28
C SER A 47 -4.08 -11.19 8.93
N VAL A 48 -4.97 -10.51 8.23
CA VAL A 48 -4.84 -9.08 7.89
C VAL A 48 -6.14 -8.37 8.25
N GLU A 49 -6.03 -7.18 8.83
CA GLU A 49 -7.15 -6.33 9.22
C GLU A 49 -6.91 -4.92 8.71
N GLN A 50 -7.87 -4.36 7.96
CA GLN A 50 -7.77 -2.97 7.52
C GLN A 50 -8.07 -2.03 8.69
N GLU A 51 -7.17 -1.08 8.92
CA GLU A 51 -7.41 0.01 9.86
C GLU A 51 -8.26 1.09 9.17
N LYS A 52 -9.42 1.40 9.75
CA LYS A 52 -10.41 2.34 9.16
C LYS A 52 -10.17 3.80 9.55
N ASP A 53 -9.17 4.08 10.34
CA ASP A 53 -8.99 5.39 10.92
C ASP A 53 -8.31 6.36 9.94
N SER A 54 -8.97 7.47 9.69
CA SER A 54 -8.37 8.63 9.04
C SER A 54 -7.28 9.21 9.94
N PHE A 55 -6.05 9.38 9.40
CA PHE A 55 -4.98 10.01 10.16
C PHE A 55 -5.18 11.53 10.16
N ILE A 56 -5.16 12.09 11.35
CA ILE A 56 -5.02 13.54 11.53
C ILE A 56 -3.52 13.80 11.62
N ASN A 57 -2.97 14.49 10.63
CA ASN A 57 -1.58 14.93 10.69
C ASN A 57 -1.34 15.81 11.91
N ILE A 58 -0.07 15.89 12.35
CA ILE A 58 0.41 16.82 13.37
C ILE A 58 -0.04 18.27 13.07
N THR A 59 -0.23 18.61 11.79
CA THR A 59 -0.73 19.92 11.33
C THR A 59 -2.24 20.07 11.35
N GLY A 60 -2.99 19.06 11.81
CA GLY A 60 -4.46 19.08 11.86
C GLY A 60 -5.17 18.93 10.51
N SER A 61 -4.43 18.76 9.41
CA SER A 61 -5.03 18.47 8.11
C SER A 61 -5.30 16.98 7.97
N LYS A 62 -6.55 16.63 7.62
CA LYS A 62 -6.87 15.26 7.19
C LYS A 62 -6.05 14.94 5.94
N ARG A 63 -5.06 14.11 6.07
CA ARG A 63 -4.44 13.44 4.93
C ARG A 63 -4.72 11.96 5.10
N ASP A 64 -5.43 11.41 4.16
CA ASP A 64 -5.70 9.98 4.13
C ASP A 64 -4.47 9.35 3.47
N SER A 65 -3.74 8.49 4.20
CA SER A 65 -2.95 7.46 3.53
C SER A 65 -3.93 6.58 2.76
N ASP A 66 -3.53 6.09 1.61
CA ASP A 66 -4.48 5.39 0.76
C ASP A 66 -5.01 4.12 1.41
N CYS A 67 -4.14 3.31 2.03
CA CYS A 67 -4.55 2.11 2.77
C CYS A 67 -3.61 1.84 3.94
N ILE A 68 -4.17 1.35 5.06
CA ILE A 68 -3.41 0.86 6.21
C ILE A 68 -3.93 -0.50 6.61
N TRP A 69 -2.99 -1.41 6.78
CA TRP A 69 -3.26 -2.77 7.18
C TRP A 69 -2.47 -3.16 8.41
N LYS A 70 -3.13 -3.84 9.33
CA LYS A 70 -2.51 -4.56 10.43
C LYS A 70 -2.36 -6.02 10.03
N VAL A 71 -1.15 -6.52 10.03
CA VAL A 71 -0.80 -7.88 9.64
C VAL A 71 -0.37 -8.66 10.88
N LYS A 72 -0.95 -9.85 11.07
CA LYS A 72 -0.58 -10.81 12.11
C LYS A 72 0.15 -11.99 11.49
N PHE A 73 1.23 -12.45 12.13
CA PHE A 73 2.04 -13.57 11.68
C PHE A 73 1.87 -14.78 12.60
N LYS A 74 1.91 -16.00 12.03
CA LYS A 74 1.62 -17.26 12.76
C LYS A 74 2.66 -17.58 13.85
N ASN A 75 3.92 -17.49 13.53
CA ASN A 75 5.01 -18.00 14.38
C ASN A 75 6.09 -16.97 14.68
N GLY A 76 5.86 -15.70 14.36
CA GLY A 76 6.86 -14.65 14.43
C GLY A 76 7.14 -14.17 15.85
N LYS A 77 8.36 -13.72 16.09
CA LYS A 77 8.71 -12.91 17.26
C LYS A 77 7.98 -11.57 17.25
N ILE A 78 7.55 -11.12 16.06
CA ILE A 78 6.76 -9.91 15.82
C ILE A 78 5.29 -10.33 15.72
N SER A 79 4.48 -9.94 16.70
CA SER A 79 3.06 -10.30 16.72
C SER A 79 2.25 -9.54 15.66
N PHE A 80 2.59 -8.27 15.40
CA PHE A 80 1.88 -7.41 14.47
C PHE A 80 2.82 -6.46 13.75
N VAL A 81 2.54 -6.26 12.45
CA VAL A 81 3.15 -5.22 11.62
C VAL A 81 2.04 -4.39 11.00
N TRP A 82 2.20 -3.08 10.98
CA TRP A 82 1.31 -2.19 10.23
C TRP A 82 1.93 -1.85 8.89
N ILE A 83 1.17 -1.99 7.83
CA ILE A 83 1.61 -1.68 6.47
C ILE A 83 0.83 -0.48 5.97
N ILE A 84 1.54 0.55 5.56
CA ILE A 84 0.99 1.72 4.89
C ILE A 84 1.22 1.54 3.40
N ILE A 85 0.17 1.67 2.59
CA ILE A 85 0.30 1.74 1.13
C ILE A 85 -0.09 3.14 0.67
N GLU A 86 0.77 3.73 -0.13
CA GLU A 86 0.57 5.01 -0.78
C GLU A 86 0.62 4.83 -2.29
N PHE A 87 -0.42 5.23 -3.01
CA PHE A 87 -0.51 5.11 -4.46
C PHE A 87 0.02 6.37 -5.14
N GLN A 88 0.92 6.19 -6.11
CA GLN A 88 1.54 7.30 -6.80
C GLN A 88 1.58 7.08 -8.32
N THR A 89 1.23 8.12 -9.08
CA THR A 89 1.33 8.13 -10.56
C THR A 89 2.53 8.91 -11.06
N LYS A 90 3.17 9.69 -10.19
CA LYS A 90 4.35 10.51 -10.51
C LYS A 90 5.37 10.41 -9.39
N SER A 91 6.65 10.38 -9.77
CA SER A 91 7.74 10.47 -8.80
C SER A 91 7.71 11.85 -8.11
N GLN A 92 7.74 11.87 -6.79
CA GLN A 92 7.73 13.08 -5.97
C GLN A 92 9.01 13.15 -5.15
N SER A 93 9.83 14.17 -5.38
CA SER A 93 11.15 14.31 -4.74
C SER A 93 11.12 14.27 -3.19
N HIS A 94 10.00 14.62 -2.59
CA HIS A 94 9.82 14.63 -1.12
C HIS A 94 9.05 13.41 -0.60
N MET A 95 8.92 12.34 -1.40
CA MET A 95 8.13 11.18 -0.99
C MET A 95 8.65 10.57 0.32
N ALA A 96 9.96 10.42 0.47
CA ALA A 96 10.53 9.88 1.70
C ALA A 96 10.19 10.70 2.95
N TYR A 97 10.13 12.02 2.84
CA TYR A 97 9.68 12.90 3.93
C TYR A 97 8.19 12.66 4.24
N ARG A 98 7.34 12.63 3.23
CA ARG A 98 5.90 12.41 3.36
C ARG A 98 5.59 11.05 4.00
N ILE A 99 6.30 10.01 3.60
CA ILE A 99 6.19 8.66 4.19
C ILE A 99 6.62 8.67 5.65
N ALA A 100 7.68 9.41 6.01
CA ALA A 100 8.10 9.54 7.39
C ALA A 100 7.03 10.24 8.26
N GLU A 101 6.39 11.30 7.75
CA GLU A 101 5.27 11.95 8.44
C GLU A 101 4.12 10.95 8.72
N TYR A 102 3.74 10.15 7.73
CA TYR A 102 2.69 9.14 7.90
C TYR A 102 3.08 8.07 8.91
N THR A 103 4.30 7.57 8.82
CA THR A 103 4.82 6.55 9.74
C THR A 103 4.82 7.04 11.18
N PHE A 104 5.31 8.26 11.43
CA PHE A 104 5.29 8.83 12.77
C PHE A 104 3.89 9.11 13.28
N SER A 105 3.00 9.63 12.44
CA SER A 105 1.61 9.89 12.81
C SER A 105 0.89 8.59 13.21
N LEU A 106 1.08 7.52 12.42
CA LEU A 106 0.53 6.22 12.76
C LEU A 106 1.13 5.67 14.05
N MET A 107 2.45 5.75 14.22
CA MET A 107 3.13 5.29 15.43
C MET A 107 2.57 5.97 16.68
N GLN A 108 2.41 7.27 16.66
CA GLN A 108 1.83 8.03 17.78
C GLN A 108 0.42 7.57 18.12
N GLN A 109 -0.42 7.35 17.10
CA GLN A 109 -1.79 6.89 17.29
C GLN A 109 -1.83 5.48 17.87
N LEU A 110 -1.00 4.57 17.35
CA LEU A 110 -0.90 3.20 17.85
C LEU A 110 -0.42 3.16 19.32
N VAL A 111 0.60 3.94 19.65
CA VAL A 111 1.09 4.04 21.04
C VAL A 111 -0.04 4.50 21.95
N LYS A 112 -0.81 5.52 21.58
CA LYS A 112 -1.96 6.00 22.36
C LYS A 112 -3.09 4.98 22.41
N LYS A 113 -3.46 4.35 21.27
CA LYS A 113 -4.54 3.34 21.16
C LYS A 113 -4.28 2.15 22.09
N TYR A 114 -3.04 1.71 22.18
CA TYR A 114 -2.67 0.51 22.94
C TYR A 114 -2.13 0.78 24.36
N GLU A 115 -2.06 2.05 24.79
CA GLU A 115 -1.48 2.47 26.06
C GLU A 115 -2.03 1.71 27.27
N LYS A 116 -3.36 1.50 27.31
CA LYS A 116 -4.07 0.84 28.43
C LYS A 116 -4.29 -0.66 28.21
N THR A 117 -3.63 -1.27 27.23
CA THR A 117 -3.79 -2.68 26.90
C THR A 117 -2.56 -3.50 27.30
N LYS A 118 -2.66 -4.84 27.20
CA LYS A 118 -1.50 -5.73 27.36
C LYS A 118 -0.43 -5.49 26.27
N TYR A 119 -0.79 -4.89 25.14
CA TYR A 119 0.10 -4.56 24.02
C TYR A 119 0.67 -3.14 24.10
N ASN A 120 0.69 -2.53 25.28
CA ASN A 120 1.28 -1.20 25.46
C ASN A 120 2.74 -1.18 24.96
N PHE A 121 2.98 -0.49 23.85
CA PHE A 121 4.27 -0.42 23.16
C PHE A 121 5.39 0.27 23.96
N LEU A 122 5.06 1.04 24.98
CA LEU A 122 6.05 1.69 25.85
C LEU A 122 6.48 0.81 27.02
N LYS A 123 5.89 -0.38 27.21
CA LYS A 123 6.38 -1.35 28.17
C LYS A 123 7.66 -2.00 27.65
N LYS A 124 8.58 -2.30 28.57
CA LYS A 124 9.95 -2.77 28.30
C LYS A 124 10.03 -3.93 27.29
N ASP A 125 9.08 -4.87 27.35
CA ASP A 125 9.15 -6.12 26.59
C ASP A 125 8.37 -6.06 25.25
N ASN A 126 7.58 -5.00 25.00
CA ASN A 126 6.73 -4.91 23.82
C ASN A 126 7.42 -4.18 22.65
N GLY A 127 8.24 -3.15 22.96
CA GLY A 127 8.88 -2.31 21.95
C GLY A 127 7.89 -1.43 21.16
N LEU A 128 8.38 -0.61 20.25
CA LEU A 128 7.56 0.24 19.39
C LEU A 128 6.85 -0.59 18.30
N PRO A 129 5.68 -0.13 17.80
CA PRO A 129 5.02 -0.80 16.69
C PRO A 129 5.89 -0.76 15.43
N LEU A 130 6.06 -1.89 14.76
CA LEU A 130 6.71 -1.93 13.47
C LEU A 130 5.73 -1.46 12.39
N ILE A 131 6.13 -0.44 11.64
CA ILE A 131 5.35 0.12 10.53
C ILE A 131 6.18 -0.04 9.27
N PHE A 132 5.60 -0.68 8.27
CA PHE A 132 6.24 -0.97 6.99
C PHE A 132 5.57 -0.13 5.89
N PRO A 133 6.25 0.88 5.37
CA PRO A 133 5.67 1.74 4.34
C PRO A 133 5.96 1.21 2.93
N ILE A 134 4.92 1.16 2.10
CA ILE A 134 4.98 0.79 0.69
C ILE A 134 4.51 1.98 -0.15
N VAL A 135 5.23 2.26 -1.22
CA VAL A 135 4.77 3.14 -2.30
C VAL A 135 4.52 2.28 -3.53
N LEU A 136 3.29 2.26 -4.01
CA LEU A 136 2.89 1.59 -5.24
C LEU A 136 2.87 2.62 -6.38
N PHE A 137 3.82 2.48 -7.30
CA PHE A 137 4.00 3.40 -8.41
C PHE A 137 3.41 2.84 -9.70
N SER A 138 2.48 3.58 -10.27
CA SER A 138 1.77 3.24 -11.51
C SER A 138 2.06 4.18 -12.69
N GLY A 139 3.07 5.04 -12.55
CA GLY A 139 3.44 5.97 -13.61
C GLY A 139 4.20 5.29 -14.75
N ASP A 140 4.13 5.92 -15.94
CA ASP A 140 4.84 5.44 -17.13
C ASP A 140 6.32 5.85 -17.15
N GLY A 141 6.74 6.72 -16.22
CA GLY A 141 8.11 7.21 -16.10
C GLY A 141 8.94 6.45 -15.08
N GLU A 142 10.18 6.86 -14.92
CA GLU A 142 11.05 6.32 -13.88
C GLU A 142 10.78 6.97 -12.52
N TRP A 143 10.99 6.18 -11.48
CA TRP A 143 10.98 6.68 -10.12
C TRP A 143 12.35 7.25 -9.76
N ASN A 144 12.42 8.58 -9.60
CA ASN A 144 13.67 9.30 -9.34
C ASN A 144 13.76 9.88 -7.91
N ALA A 145 12.70 9.68 -7.08
CA ALA A 145 12.71 10.17 -5.72
C ALA A 145 13.59 9.29 -4.82
N PRO A 146 14.28 9.87 -3.83
CA PRO A 146 15.00 9.11 -2.82
C PRO A 146 14.07 8.15 -2.09
N LEU A 147 14.50 6.89 -1.89
CA LEU A 147 13.75 5.89 -1.14
C LEU A 147 13.88 6.07 0.37
N ASN A 148 14.96 6.67 0.82
CA ASN A 148 15.24 6.87 2.23
C ASN A 148 15.28 8.36 2.58
N ILE A 149 14.65 8.75 3.70
CA ILE A 149 14.63 10.13 4.16
C ILE A 149 16.03 10.70 4.43
N LYS A 150 17.00 9.85 4.82
CA LYS A 150 18.39 10.27 5.01
C LYS A 150 18.99 10.91 3.75
N ASP A 151 18.49 10.57 2.55
CA ASP A 151 19.01 11.07 1.30
C ASP A 151 18.51 12.47 0.94
N LEU A 152 17.50 12.96 1.65
CA LEU A 152 17.03 14.34 1.55
C LEU A 152 17.91 15.33 2.32
N TYR A 153 18.77 14.87 3.23
CA TYR A 153 19.69 15.75 3.93
C TYR A 153 20.80 16.23 3.00
N ASN A 154 21.24 17.46 3.13
CA ASN A 154 22.35 17.99 2.36
C ASN A 154 23.68 17.33 2.75
N LYS A 155 24.71 17.43 1.86
CA LYS A 155 26.01 16.77 2.06
C LYS A 155 26.67 17.14 3.39
N LYS A 156 26.54 18.42 3.82
CA LYS A 156 27.14 18.91 5.05
C LYS A 156 26.45 18.35 6.31
N ALA A 157 25.12 18.23 6.28
CA ALA A 157 24.36 17.61 7.37
C ALA A 157 24.70 16.12 7.49
N LYS A 158 24.95 15.42 6.38
CA LYS A 158 25.29 13.97 6.37
C LYS A 158 26.57 13.63 7.14
N THR A 159 27.42 14.58 7.43
CA THR A 159 28.60 14.36 8.30
C THR A 159 28.21 14.05 9.75
N PHE A 160 27.00 14.44 10.18
CA PHE A 160 26.44 14.18 11.50
C PHE A 160 25.61 12.88 11.51
N HIS A 161 26.15 11.79 10.99
CA HIS A 161 25.45 10.54 10.71
C HIS A 161 24.65 9.96 11.91
N ASN A 162 25.15 10.15 13.15
CA ASN A 162 24.45 9.69 14.36
C ASN A 162 23.15 10.45 14.66
N TYR A 163 22.94 11.61 14.05
CA TYR A 163 21.75 12.46 14.24
C TYR A 163 20.84 12.51 13.01
N ILE A 164 21.24 11.83 11.93
CA ILE A 164 20.43 11.70 10.72
C ILE A 164 19.37 10.63 10.94
N PHE A 165 18.11 11.04 10.81
CA PHE A 165 17.01 10.09 10.81
C PHE A 165 17.01 9.27 9.52
N SER A 166 16.79 7.96 9.64
CA SER A 166 16.72 7.03 8.52
C SER A 166 15.41 6.25 8.58
N LEU A 167 14.62 6.37 7.55
CA LEU A 167 13.45 5.56 7.25
C LEU A 167 13.40 5.34 5.75
N GLU A 168 13.27 4.09 5.34
CA GLU A 168 13.15 3.70 3.94
C GLU A 168 11.73 3.17 3.69
N TYR A 169 11.17 3.48 2.53
CA TYR A 169 9.95 2.87 2.05
C TYR A 169 10.24 1.86 0.95
N PHE A 170 9.41 0.84 0.86
CA PHE A 170 9.50 -0.17 -0.17
C PHE A 170 8.77 0.33 -1.43
N LEU A 171 9.51 0.50 -2.52
CA LEU A 171 8.92 0.91 -3.80
C LEU A 171 8.54 -0.32 -4.61
N ILE A 172 7.28 -0.35 -5.02
CA ILE A 172 6.76 -1.36 -5.94
C ILE A 172 6.28 -0.65 -7.21
N LYS A 173 6.77 -1.09 -8.37
CA LYS A 173 6.26 -0.62 -9.64
C LYS A 173 5.20 -1.59 -10.16
N GLU A 174 4.01 -1.09 -10.49
CA GLU A 174 2.92 -1.93 -10.99
C GLU A 174 3.32 -2.77 -12.21
N GLN A 175 4.19 -2.23 -13.06
CA GLN A 175 4.70 -2.93 -14.23
C GLN A 175 5.52 -4.18 -13.87
N GLU A 176 6.20 -4.18 -12.72
CA GLU A 176 6.99 -5.32 -12.24
C GLU A 176 6.07 -6.44 -11.72
N ILE A 177 4.93 -6.10 -11.13
CA ILE A 177 3.93 -7.08 -10.66
C ILE A 177 3.34 -7.85 -11.84
N CYS A 178 3.00 -7.14 -12.93
CA CYS A 178 2.38 -7.75 -14.11
C CYS A 178 3.28 -8.79 -14.81
N GLN A 179 4.58 -8.78 -14.53
CA GLN A 179 5.56 -9.68 -15.15
C GLN A 179 5.78 -10.97 -14.35
N ASN A 180 5.27 -11.04 -13.13
CA ASN A 180 5.49 -12.19 -12.25
C ASN A 180 4.27 -13.13 -12.27
N PRO A 181 4.35 -14.29 -12.96
CA PRO A 181 3.21 -15.21 -13.12
C PRO A 181 2.99 -16.05 -11.86
N ASN A 182 2.71 -15.44 -10.74
CA ASN A 182 2.33 -16.21 -9.57
C ASN A 182 0.91 -16.78 -9.71
N THR A 183 0.74 -18.03 -9.39
CA THR A 183 -0.18 -19.01 -9.95
C THR A 183 -1.48 -19.22 -9.15
N ASN A 184 -1.86 -18.34 -8.25
CA ASN A 184 -3.17 -18.46 -7.61
C ASN A 184 -4.21 -17.53 -8.25
N ASP A 185 -5.50 -17.88 -8.11
CA ASP A 185 -6.60 -17.17 -8.74
C ASP A 185 -6.67 -15.70 -8.35
N ILE A 186 -6.28 -15.34 -7.13
CA ILE A 186 -6.29 -13.96 -6.65
C ILE A 186 -5.12 -13.16 -7.25
N SER A 187 -3.95 -13.79 -7.39
CA SER A 187 -2.79 -13.16 -8.07
C SER A 187 -3.08 -12.91 -9.55
N GLU A 188 -3.73 -13.84 -10.23
CA GLU A 188 -4.18 -13.67 -11.61
C GLU A 188 -5.20 -12.51 -11.73
N LEU A 189 -6.14 -12.43 -10.80
CA LEU A 189 -7.11 -11.33 -10.73
C LEU A 189 -6.41 -9.98 -10.53
N MET A 190 -5.43 -9.90 -9.64
CA MET A 190 -4.63 -8.69 -9.43
C MET A 190 -3.89 -8.28 -10.70
N ASN A 191 -3.24 -9.22 -11.39
CA ASN A 191 -2.53 -8.95 -12.63
C ASN A 191 -3.48 -8.37 -13.68
N ARG A 192 -4.70 -8.90 -13.80
CA ARG A 192 -5.74 -8.37 -14.70
C ARG A 192 -6.17 -6.95 -14.33
N PHE A 193 -6.31 -6.66 -13.05
CA PHE A 193 -6.63 -5.31 -12.59
C PHE A 193 -5.49 -4.33 -12.85
N PHE A 194 -4.24 -4.68 -12.57
CA PHE A 194 -3.11 -3.82 -12.90
C PHE A 194 -2.98 -3.59 -14.40
N LYS A 195 -3.22 -4.63 -15.20
CA LYS A 195 -3.30 -4.50 -16.66
C LYS A 195 -4.39 -3.52 -17.06
N LEU A 196 -5.62 -3.65 -16.52
CA LEU A 196 -6.71 -2.73 -16.78
C LEU A 196 -6.31 -1.28 -16.45
N LEU A 197 -5.68 -1.05 -15.30
CA LEU A 197 -5.24 0.28 -14.86
C LEU A 197 -4.13 0.88 -15.73
N SER A 198 -3.35 0.05 -16.42
CA SER A 198 -2.31 0.49 -17.36
C SER A 198 -2.84 0.85 -18.75
N LEU A 199 -4.05 0.44 -19.11
CA LEU A 199 -4.63 0.68 -20.41
C LEU A 199 -5.06 2.15 -20.57
N ARG A 200 -4.82 2.71 -21.75
CA ARG A 200 -5.18 4.10 -22.13
C ARG A 200 -6.31 4.16 -23.14
N ASN A 201 -6.58 3.06 -23.85
CA ASN A 201 -7.62 2.96 -24.85
C ASN A 201 -8.90 2.40 -24.25
N ILE A 202 -10.04 3.10 -24.47
CA ILE A 202 -11.35 2.75 -23.90
C ILE A 202 -11.81 1.36 -24.37
N GLU A 203 -11.59 1.02 -25.63
CA GLU A 203 -12.00 -0.29 -26.17
C GLU A 203 -11.24 -1.43 -25.48
N ASN A 204 -9.93 -1.25 -25.30
CA ASN A 204 -9.09 -2.20 -24.57
C ASN A 204 -9.50 -2.31 -23.10
N MET A 205 -9.84 -1.18 -22.45
CA MET A 205 -10.35 -1.16 -21.07
C MET A 205 -11.68 -1.91 -20.96
N LEU A 206 -12.62 -1.68 -21.88
CA LEU A 206 -13.91 -2.38 -21.89
C LEU A 206 -13.74 -3.88 -22.16
N SER A 207 -12.81 -4.26 -23.03
CA SER A 207 -12.47 -5.66 -23.28
C SER A 207 -11.90 -6.32 -22.02
N GLU A 208 -10.95 -5.67 -21.35
CA GLU A 208 -10.33 -6.22 -20.13
C GLU A 208 -11.34 -6.28 -18.97
N LEU A 209 -12.24 -5.31 -18.82
CA LEU A 209 -13.34 -5.37 -17.85
C LEU A 209 -14.25 -6.59 -18.06
N LYS A 210 -14.58 -6.90 -19.31
CA LYS A 210 -15.35 -8.11 -19.64
C LYS A 210 -14.58 -9.38 -19.29
N ASN A 211 -13.28 -9.41 -19.57
CA ASN A 211 -12.40 -10.52 -19.22
C ASN A 211 -12.33 -10.72 -17.69
N ILE A 212 -12.20 -9.63 -16.94
CA ILE A 212 -12.20 -9.65 -15.47
C ILE A 212 -13.54 -10.17 -14.95
N HIS A 213 -14.66 -9.67 -15.46
CA HIS A 213 -15.98 -10.11 -15.06
C HIS A 213 -16.17 -11.62 -15.33
N THR A 214 -15.83 -12.07 -16.53
CA THR A 214 -15.90 -13.49 -16.88
C THR A 214 -15.01 -14.35 -15.97
N TYR A 215 -13.83 -13.87 -15.66
CA TYR A 215 -12.91 -14.56 -14.74
C TYR A 215 -13.50 -14.68 -13.33
N LEU A 216 -14.05 -13.60 -12.79
CA LEU A 216 -14.70 -13.58 -11.46
C LEU A 216 -15.86 -14.55 -11.38
N VAL A 217 -16.74 -14.57 -12.40
CA VAL A 217 -17.88 -15.50 -12.46
C VAL A 217 -17.39 -16.95 -12.50
N ASN A 218 -16.42 -17.27 -13.37
CA ASN A 218 -15.90 -18.63 -13.51
C ASN A 218 -15.19 -19.15 -12.26
N LYS A 219 -14.67 -18.27 -11.43
CA LYS A 219 -13.94 -18.59 -10.19
C LYS A 219 -14.77 -18.40 -8.92
N ASN A 220 -16.04 -17.97 -9.04
CA ASN A 220 -16.92 -17.61 -7.92
C ASN A 220 -16.31 -16.54 -6.99
N LEU A 221 -15.68 -15.54 -7.60
CA LEU A 221 -14.97 -14.46 -6.91
C LEU A 221 -15.69 -13.11 -6.99
N GLU A 222 -16.96 -13.06 -7.44
CA GLU A 222 -17.72 -11.80 -7.62
C GLU A 222 -17.88 -11.01 -6.32
N PHE A 223 -17.75 -11.66 -5.16
CA PHE A 223 -17.79 -10.99 -3.86
C PHE A 223 -16.64 -9.98 -3.69
N LEU A 224 -15.53 -10.14 -4.42
CA LEU A 224 -14.38 -9.23 -4.37
C LEU A 224 -14.62 -7.87 -5.05
N ILE A 225 -15.70 -7.71 -5.82
CA ILE A 225 -16.05 -6.43 -6.46
C ILE A 225 -17.31 -5.80 -5.85
N ARG A 226 -17.89 -6.43 -4.85
CA ARG A 226 -19.03 -5.85 -4.13
C ARG A 226 -18.51 -4.82 -3.12
N PRO A 227 -19.12 -3.61 -3.05
CA PRO A 227 -18.73 -2.64 -2.02
C PRO A 227 -18.88 -3.26 -0.64
N VAL A 228 -17.85 -3.16 0.17
CA VAL A 228 -17.93 -3.47 1.61
C VAL A 228 -18.59 -2.26 2.26
N TYR A 229 -19.92 -2.34 2.50
CA TYR A 229 -20.67 -1.33 3.24
C TYR A 229 -20.48 -1.50 4.75
#